data_87b914ac9b785c9e7ce43f5d04993298
#
_entry.id   87b914ac9b785c9e7ce43f5d04993298
#
_cell.length_a   1.000
_cell.length_b   1.000
_cell.length_c   1.000
_cell.angle_alpha   90.00
_cell.angle_beta   90.00
_cell.angle_gamma   90.00
#
_symmetry.space_group_name_H-M   'P 1'
#
loop_
_entity.id
_entity.type
_entity.pdbx_description
1 polymer ?
#
loop_
_entity_poly.entity_id
_entity_poly.type
_entity_poly.pdbx_seq_one_letter_code
_entity_poly.pdbx_strand_id
1 'polypeptide(L)'
;MSALSLPAHVDVPFGAGNKGSVVEAEFSVAKRKTYTFYLNLYFMEGDAQNKERVRKLAGTGAYPDGRQIDTGLAIPVRLRVERIGNNGASSILDRIFTDHDREGMAADHFSKLITRIWLEPGPYRAKVEALENIPELEDISVHFNLLVAHDRGGP
;
A
#
# COMPACT_ATOMS: atom_id res chain seq x y z
N MET A 1 25.59 11.86 -6.74
CA MET A 1 25.13 11.60 -7.17
C MET A 1 24.33 10.87 -7.08
N SER A 2 23.84 10.78 -6.93
CA SER A 2 23.15 10.08 -6.79
C SER A 2 22.45 9.56 -7.47
N ALA A 3 22.87 9.47 -7.89
CA ALA A 3 22.33 8.91 -8.90
C ALA A 3 21.58 7.69 -8.74
N LEU A 4 21.47 7.31 -7.68
CA LEU A 4 20.67 6.15 -7.44
C LEU A 4 19.25 6.58 -7.43
N SER A 5 18.73 6.83 -8.59
CA SER A 5 17.30 6.82 -8.68
C SER A 5 16.87 5.41 -8.34
N LEU A 6 16.49 5.20 -7.14
CA LEU A 6 15.81 3.99 -6.78
C LEU A 6 14.56 3.91 -7.63
N PRO A 7 14.26 2.76 -8.22
CA PRO A 7 12.99 2.61 -8.92
C PRO A 7 11.85 2.94 -7.96
N ALA A 8 10.74 3.33 -8.50
CA ALA A 8 9.57 3.63 -7.69
C ALA A 8 8.99 2.33 -7.13
N HIS A 9 9.68 1.80 -6.16
CA HIS A 9 9.32 0.57 -5.48
C HIS A 9 9.64 0.74 -4.01
N VAL A 10 8.62 0.64 -3.18
CA VAL A 10 8.75 0.75 -1.74
C VAL A 10 8.12 -0.50 -1.13
N ASP A 11 8.83 -1.14 -0.22
CA ASP A 11 8.32 -2.29 0.50
C ASP A 11 8.92 -2.24 1.90
N VAL A 12 8.19 -1.69 2.85
CA VAL A 12 8.71 -1.46 4.19
C VAL A 12 7.72 -1.94 5.24
N PRO A 13 8.23 -2.51 6.36
CA PRO A 13 7.36 -2.90 7.46
C PRO A 13 6.60 -1.69 8.01
N PHE A 14 5.33 -1.92 8.36
CA PHE A 14 4.47 -0.88 8.86
C PHE A 14 3.59 -1.41 9.98
N GLY A 15 3.57 -0.72 11.12
CA GLY A 15 2.74 -1.09 12.26
C GLY A 15 1.29 -0.66 12.05
N ALA A 16 0.61 -1.25 11.07
CA ALA A 16 -0.72 -0.82 10.66
C ALA A 16 -1.76 -0.96 11.76
N GLY A 17 -1.56 -1.85 12.73
CA GLY A 17 -2.47 -2.05 13.84
C GLY A 17 -2.13 -1.27 15.08
N ASN A 18 -1.13 -0.38 15.04
CA ASN A 18 -0.69 0.41 16.19
C ASN A 18 -0.90 1.88 15.91
N LYS A 19 -1.94 2.46 16.52
CA LYS A 19 -2.26 3.88 16.35
C LYS A 19 -1.04 4.75 16.56
N GLY A 20 -0.78 5.64 15.60
CA GLY A 20 0.35 6.55 15.65
C GLY A 20 1.61 6.01 14.98
N SER A 21 1.62 4.75 14.56
CA SER A 21 2.73 4.20 13.81
C SER A 21 2.82 4.89 12.46
N VAL A 22 4.02 5.31 12.07
CA VAL A 22 4.24 6.07 10.85
C VAL A 22 5.42 5.48 10.10
N VAL A 23 5.27 5.37 8.79
CA VAL A 23 6.37 5.00 7.90
C VAL A 23 6.48 6.07 6.83
N GLU A 24 7.71 6.44 6.53
CA GLU A 24 8.00 7.43 5.50
C GLU A 24 9.03 6.86 4.56
N ALA A 25 8.82 7.02 3.25
CA ALA A 25 9.73 6.52 2.24
C ALA A 25 9.85 7.51 1.10
N GLU A 26 11.08 7.67 0.60
CA GLU A 26 11.34 8.49 -0.58
C GLU A 26 11.51 7.60 -1.79
N PHE A 27 11.04 8.07 -2.93
CA PHE A 27 11.15 7.33 -4.17
C PHE A 27 11.21 8.30 -5.35
N SER A 28 11.72 7.81 -6.48
CA SER A 28 11.83 8.61 -7.69
C SER A 28 10.96 8.02 -8.78
N VAL A 29 10.26 8.90 -9.48
CA VAL A 29 9.46 8.52 -10.63
C VAL A 29 10.24 8.89 -11.88
N ALA A 30 10.57 7.90 -12.70
CA ALA A 30 11.32 8.11 -13.92
C ALA A 30 10.39 8.39 -15.11
N LYS A 31 9.24 7.73 -15.13
CA LYS A 31 8.26 7.89 -16.20
C LYS A 31 6.89 8.14 -15.64
N ARG A 32 6.13 8.99 -16.31
CA ARG A 32 4.75 9.27 -15.95
C ARG A 32 3.90 8.02 -16.06
N LYS A 33 3.41 7.52 -14.94
CA LYS A 33 2.61 6.28 -14.88
C LYS A 33 1.70 6.31 -13.68
N THR A 34 0.79 5.34 -13.63
CA THR A 34 -0.02 5.09 -12.46
C THR A 34 0.80 4.29 -11.46
N TYR A 35 0.82 4.76 -10.22
CA TYR A 35 1.50 4.09 -9.12
C TYR A 35 0.47 3.64 -8.11
N THR A 36 0.63 2.41 -7.63
CA THR A 36 -0.34 1.77 -6.74
C THR A 36 0.26 1.57 -5.36
N PHE A 37 -0.49 2.01 -4.34
CA PHE A 37 -0.09 1.86 -2.95
C PHE A 37 -0.91 0.75 -2.32
N TYR A 38 -0.22 -0.18 -1.64
CA TYR A 38 -0.83 -1.36 -1.03
C TYR A 38 -0.46 -1.49 0.43
N LEU A 39 -1.32 -2.17 1.18
CA LEU A 39 -0.96 -2.80 2.44
C LEU A 39 -0.87 -4.29 2.16
N ASN A 40 0.29 -4.88 2.38
CA ASN A 40 0.49 -6.31 2.20
C ASN A 40 0.42 -6.99 3.56
N LEU A 41 -0.50 -7.93 3.71
CA LEU A 41 -0.69 -8.70 4.92
C LEU A 41 -0.06 -10.08 4.72
N TYR A 42 0.95 -10.38 5.52
CA TYR A 42 1.73 -11.59 5.36
C TYR A 42 1.18 -12.74 6.19
N PHE A 43 1.25 -13.94 5.62
CA PHE A 43 0.90 -15.17 6.32
C PHE A 43 2.08 -16.13 6.28
N MET A 44 2.06 -17.15 7.15
CA MET A 44 3.14 -18.13 7.20
C MET A 44 2.91 -19.18 6.12
N GLU A 45 3.87 -19.31 5.22
CA GLU A 45 3.81 -20.32 4.17
C GLU A 45 3.78 -21.72 4.78
N GLY A 46 2.93 -22.57 4.21
CA GLY A 46 2.79 -23.93 4.72
C GLY A 46 1.85 -24.08 5.90
N ASP A 47 1.34 -22.97 6.42
CA ASP A 47 0.39 -22.97 7.54
C ASP A 47 -1.00 -22.57 7.01
N ALA A 48 -1.82 -23.58 6.71
CA ALA A 48 -3.12 -23.36 6.12
C ALA A 48 -4.07 -22.59 7.05
N GLN A 49 -3.97 -22.80 8.36
CA GLN A 49 -4.83 -22.09 9.30
C GLN A 49 -4.44 -20.62 9.38
N ASN A 50 -3.16 -20.32 9.42
CA ASN A 50 -2.68 -18.96 9.43
C ASN A 50 -3.06 -18.24 8.14
N LYS A 51 -2.87 -18.89 7.00
CA LYS A 51 -3.24 -18.32 5.71
C LYS A 51 -4.74 -17.98 5.66
N GLU A 52 -5.58 -18.89 6.13
CA GLU A 52 -7.03 -18.67 6.12
C GLU A 52 -7.42 -17.50 7.04
N ARG A 53 -6.78 -17.40 8.20
CA ARG A 53 -7.02 -16.30 9.12
C ARG A 53 -6.67 -14.95 8.48
N VAL A 54 -5.50 -14.88 7.86
CA VAL A 54 -5.07 -13.64 7.20
C VAL A 54 -5.95 -13.35 5.98
N ARG A 55 -6.39 -14.39 5.25
CA ARG A 55 -7.30 -14.23 4.12
C ARG A 55 -8.59 -13.54 4.52
N LYS A 56 -9.15 -13.94 5.67
CA LYS A 56 -10.39 -13.30 6.16
C LYS A 56 -10.19 -11.83 6.47
N LEU A 57 -9.04 -11.50 7.03
CA LEU A 57 -8.72 -10.10 7.32
C LEU A 57 -8.48 -9.30 6.05
N ALA A 58 -7.92 -9.93 5.04
CA ALA A 58 -7.65 -9.26 3.77
C ALA A 58 -8.91 -9.06 2.93
N GLY A 59 -9.95 -9.86 3.16
CA GLY A 59 -11.17 -9.79 2.40
C GLY A 59 -11.13 -10.64 1.13
N THR A 60 -12.16 -10.49 0.30
CA THR A 60 -12.24 -11.17 -0.98
C THR A 60 -11.92 -10.18 -2.08
N GLY A 61 -11.41 -10.66 -3.20
CA GLY A 61 -11.22 -9.81 -4.37
C GLY A 61 -12.55 -9.49 -5.05
N ALA A 62 -12.46 -8.75 -6.13
CA ALA A 62 -13.63 -8.44 -6.94
C ALA A 62 -14.21 -9.71 -7.56
N TYR A 63 -15.52 -9.82 -7.56
CA TYR A 63 -16.19 -10.91 -8.26
C TYR A 63 -16.38 -10.55 -9.73
N PRO A 64 -16.26 -11.53 -10.63
CA PRO A 64 -16.41 -11.25 -12.06
C PRO A 64 -17.78 -10.67 -12.43
N ASP A 65 -18.82 -11.00 -11.65
CA ASP A 65 -20.19 -10.54 -11.93
C ASP A 65 -20.49 -9.18 -11.29
N GLY A 66 -19.49 -8.53 -10.67
CA GLY A 66 -19.69 -7.22 -10.07
C GLY A 66 -20.39 -7.24 -8.71
N ARG A 67 -20.54 -8.42 -8.09
CA ARG A 67 -21.13 -8.49 -6.75
C ARG A 67 -20.27 -7.76 -5.74
N GLN A 68 -20.89 -7.39 -4.64
CA GLN A 68 -20.23 -6.68 -3.57
C GLN A 68 -18.97 -7.42 -3.10
N ILE A 69 -17.90 -6.67 -2.91
CA ILE A 69 -16.64 -7.18 -2.43
C ILE A 69 -16.65 -7.13 -0.90
N ASP A 70 -16.13 -8.20 -0.27
CA ASP A 70 -15.86 -8.18 1.16
C ASP A 70 -14.47 -7.54 1.32
N THR A 71 -14.41 -6.35 1.90
CA THR A 71 -13.15 -5.64 2.10
C THR A 71 -12.38 -6.17 3.30
N GLY A 72 -12.98 -7.07 4.08
CA GLY A 72 -12.33 -7.64 5.25
C GLY A 72 -12.19 -6.63 6.38
N LEU A 73 -11.06 -6.70 7.08
CA LEU A 73 -10.77 -5.82 8.20
C LEU A 73 -10.55 -4.39 7.74
N ALA A 74 -11.22 -3.44 8.39
CA ALA A 74 -10.97 -2.03 8.14
C ALA A 74 -9.64 -1.62 8.78
N ILE A 75 -8.78 -0.96 8.00
CA ILE A 75 -7.46 -0.53 8.47
C ILE A 75 -7.30 0.95 8.15
N PRO A 76 -7.83 1.83 9.00
CA PRO A 76 -7.76 3.27 8.71
C PRO A 76 -6.32 3.76 8.70
N VAL A 77 -5.92 4.36 7.58
CA VAL A 77 -4.60 4.95 7.42
C VAL A 77 -4.72 6.32 6.77
N ARG A 78 -3.81 7.19 7.11
CA ARG A 78 -3.65 8.46 6.42
C ARG A 78 -2.45 8.33 5.50
N LEU A 79 -2.67 8.56 4.21
CA LEU A 79 -1.59 8.51 3.22
C LEU A 79 -1.35 9.92 2.69
N ARG A 80 -0.12 10.37 2.80
CA ARG A 80 0.33 11.63 2.22
C ARG A 80 1.40 11.34 1.19
N VAL A 81 1.26 11.95 0.03
CA VAL A 81 2.29 11.87 -1.00
C VAL A 81 2.66 13.29 -1.37
N GLU A 82 3.94 13.58 -1.31
CA GLU A 82 4.47 14.91 -1.61
C GLU A 82 5.49 14.82 -2.72
N ARG A 83 5.48 15.82 -3.59
CA ARG A 83 6.55 15.99 -4.56
C ARG A 83 7.61 16.89 -3.96
N ILE A 84 8.87 16.46 -4.01
CA ILE A 84 9.97 17.23 -3.46
C ILE A 84 10.52 18.13 -4.55
N GLY A 85 10.55 19.43 -4.29
CA GLY A 85 11.06 20.41 -5.23
C GLY A 85 12.17 21.23 -4.64
N ASN A 86 12.72 22.15 -5.44
CA ASN A 86 13.82 23.02 -5.01
C ASN A 86 13.39 23.97 -3.89
N ASN A 87 12.10 24.30 -3.85
CA ASN A 87 11.56 25.25 -2.89
C ASN A 87 10.70 24.57 -1.81
N GLY A 88 10.93 23.28 -1.60
CA GLY A 88 10.21 22.52 -0.60
C GLY A 88 9.27 21.48 -1.20
N ALA A 89 8.41 20.93 -0.38
CA ALA A 89 7.52 19.86 -0.78
C ALA A 89 6.14 20.40 -1.15
N SER A 90 5.53 19.78 -2.16
CA SER A 90 4.17 20.09 -2.58
C SER A 90 3.29 18.87 -2.36
N SER A 91 2.14 19.07 -1.72
CA SER A 91 1.21 17.96 -1.48
C SER A 91 0.55 17.53 -2.77
N ILE A 92 0.67 16.24 -3.08
CA ILE A 92 -0.02 15.62 -4.20
C ILE A 92 -1.28 14.92 -3.71
N LEU A 93 -1.19 14.29 -2.55
CA LEU A 93 -2.28 13.55 -1.95
C LEU A 93 -2.18 13.64 -0.44
N ASP A 94 -3.31 13.84 0.23
CA ASP A 94 -3.42 13.75 1.69
C ASP A 94 -4.84 13.32 2.00
N ARG A 95 -5.02 12.01 2.25
CA ARG A 95 -6.35 11.45 2.47
C ARG A 95 -6.30 10.30 3.46
N ILE A 96 -7.47 10.07 4.07
CA ILE A 96 -7.69 8.93 4.95
C ILE A 96 -8.41 7.85 4.13
N PHE A 97 -7.89 6.63 4.22
CA PHE A 97 -8.46 5.45 3.57
C PHE A 97 -8.77 4.44 4.65
N THR A 98 -9.99 3.92 4.66
CA THR A 98 -10.43 2.99 5.72
C THR A 98 -10.64 1.59 5.19
N ASP A 99 -11.37 1.45 4.11
CA ASP A 99 -11.68 0.16 3.49
C ASP A 99 -10.80 -0.02 2.26
N HIS A 100 -10.22 -1.21 2.15
CA HIS A 100 -9.28 -1.50 1.09
C HIS A 100 -9.65 -2.82 0.42
N ASP A 101 -9.89 -2.79 -0.87
CA ASP A 101 -10.19 -4.01 -1.62
C ASP A 101 -8.94 -4.88 -1.72
N ARG A 102 -9.11 -6.20 -1.59
CA ARG A 102 -8.02 -7.11 -1.85
C ARG A 102 -7.84 -7.21 -3.37
N GLU A 103 -6.64 -6.88 -3.84
CA GLU A 103 -6.36 -6.89 -5.27
C GLU A 103 -5.36 -7.95 -5.69
N GLY A 104 -4.64 -8.52 -4.76
CA GLY A 104 -3.62 -9.46 -5.12
C GLY A 104 -3.33 -10.48 -4.05
N MET A 105 -2.66 -11.54 -4.46
CA MET A 105 -2.18 -12.58 -3.58
C MET A 105 -0.87 -13.09 -4.13
N ALA A 106 0.10 -13.24 -3.25
CA ALA A 106 1.37 -13.85 -3.58
C ALA A 106 1.55 -15.11 -2.74
N ALA A 107 2.72 -15.74 -2.83
CA ALA A 107 2.98 -16.97 -2.10
C ALA A 107 2.91 -16.78 -0.58
N ASP A 108 3.14 -15.56 -0.09
CA ASP A 108 3.27 -15.28 1.33
C ASP A 108 2.44 -14.09 1.82
N HIS A 109 1.64 -13.45 0.99
CA HIS A 109 0.85 -12.30 1.42
C HIS A 109 -0.36 -12.04 0.55
N PHE A 110 -1.31 -11.27 1.11
CA PHE A 110 -2.43 -10.69 0.39
C PHE A 110 -2.21 -9.19 0.29
N SER A 111 -2.53 -8.60 -0.86
CA SER A 111 -2.37 -7.17 -1.08
C SER A 111 -3.73 -6.47 -1.04
N LYS A 112 -3.85 -5.48 -0.15
CA LYS A 112 -5.02 -4.63 -0.05
C LYS A 112 -4.70 -3.27 -0.67
N LEU A 113 -5.54 -2.84 -1.58
CA LEU A 113 -5.34 -1.57 -2.28
C LEU A 113 -5.60 -0.39 -1.35
N ILE A 114 -4.64 0.53 -1.24
CA ILE A 114 -4.90 1.83 -0.62
C ILE A 114 -5.44 2.76 -1.69
N THR A 115 -4.65 3.04 -2.72
CA THR A 115 -5.07 3.91 -3.80
C THR A 115 -4.12 3.81 -4.99
N ARG A 116 -4.57 4.33 -6.12
CA ARG A 116 -3.75 4.51 -7.32
C ARG A 116 -3.69 5.98 -7.65
N ILE A 117 -2.50 6.45 -7.98
CA ILE A 117 -2.35 7.83 -8.42
C ILE A 117 -1.41 7.90 -9.62
N TRP A 118 -1.66 8.90 -10.44
CA TRP A 118 -0.84 9.19 -11.61
C TRP A 118 0.24 10.18 -11.19
N LEU A 119 1.51 9.82 -11.38
CA LEU A 119 2.62 10.66 -10.96
C LEU A 119 3.50 11.06 -12.15
N GLU A 120 3.86 12.33 -12.17
CA GLU A 120 4.82 12.87 -13.13
C GLU A 120 6.25 12.54 -12.69
N PRO A 121 7.23 12.55 -13.61
CA PRO A 121 8.61 12.31 -13.21
C PRO A 121 9.09 13.27 -12.13
N GLY A 122 9.89 12.76 -11.22
CA GLY A 122 10.47 13.56 -10.14
C GLY A 122 10.63 12.80 -8.85
N PRO A 123 11.17 13.45 -7.82
CA PRO A 123 11.34 12.85 -6.50
C PRO A 123 10.08 13.06 -5.66
N TYR A 124 9.75 12.05 -4.87
CA TYR A 124 8.55 12.05 -4.03
C TYR A 124 8.84 11.49 -2.67
N ARG A 125 7.97 11.79 -1.74
CA ARG A 125 7.95 11.21 -0.40
C ARG A 125 6.53 10.75 -0.10
N ALA A 126 6.40 9.50 0.34
CA ALA A 126 5.14 8.96 0.80
C ALA A 126 5.22 8.72 2.30
N LYS A 127 4.16 9.06 3.01
CA LYS A 127 4.06 8.88 4.45
C LYS A 127 2.72 8.24 4.76
N VAL A 128 2.75 7.11 5.46
CA VAL A 128 1.53 6.42 5.86
C VAL A 128 1.48 6.36 7.39
N GLU A 129 0.30 6.61 7.94
CA GLU A 129 0.10 6.65 9.38
C GLU A 129 -1.09 5.77 9.77
N ALA A 130 -0.89 4.92 10.78
CA ALA A 130 -1.97 4.11 11.35
C ALA A 130 -2.82 4.97 12.27
N LEU A 131 -4.12 4.94 12.07
CA LEU A 131 -5.04 5.82 12.79
C LEU A 131 -5.76 5.16 13.95
N GLU A 132 -5.73 3.84 14.05
CA GLU A 132 -6.40 3.11 15.12
C GLU A 132 -5.59 1.93 15.61
N ASN A 133 -5.88 1.50 16.83
CA ASN A 133 -5.34 0.25 17.36
C ASN A 133 -6.21 -0.89 16.84
N ILE A 134 -5.60 -1.88 16.21
CA ILE A 134 -6.30 -3.01 15.60
C ILE A 134 -5.68 -4.29 16.13
N PRO A 135 -6.26 -4.86 17.21
CA PRO A 135 -5.67 -6.05 17.84
C PRO A 135 -5.53 -7.24 16.89
N GLU A 136 -6.42 -7.35 15.90
CA GLU A 136 -6.38 -8.45 14.95
C GLU A 136 -5.09 -8.48 14.12
N LEU A 137 -4.37 -7.35 14.04
CA LEU A 137 -3.12 -7.26 13.30
C LEU A 137 -1.88 -7.43 14.18
N GLU A 138 -2.06 -7.65 15.47
CA GLU A 138 -0.95 -7.65 16.44
C GLU A 138 0.16 -8.63 16.07
N ASP A 139 -0.20 -9.81 15.59
CA ASP A 139 0.75 -10.87 15.24
C ASP A 139 0.89 -11.05 13.73
N ILE A 140 0.45 -10.08 12.95
CA ILE A 140 0.55 -10.13 11.48
C ILE A 140 1.56 -9.09 11.02
N SER A 141 2.49 -9.53 10.18
CA SER A 141 3.41 -8.62 9.55
C SER A 141 2.70 -7.90 8.42
N VAL A 142 2.68 -6.58 8.46
CA VAL A 142 2.08 -5.75 7.41
C VAL A 142 3.17 -4.88 6.82
N HIS A 143 3.18 -4.77 5.49
CA HIS A 143 4.11 -3.89 4.79
C HIS A 143 3.35 -2.83 4.02
N PHE A 144 3.91 -1.64 4.00
CA PHE A 144 3.49 -0.58 3.10
C PHE A 144 4.26 -0.78 1.80
N ASN A 145 3.53 -0.88 0.69
CA ASN A 145 4.11 -1.26 -0.59
C ASN A 145 3.68 -0.30 -1.68
N LEU A 146 4.62 0.06 -2.53
CA LEU A 146 4.36 0.90 -3.71
C LEU A 146 4.91 0.20 -4.93
N LEU A 147 4.07 0.05 -5.93
CA LEU A 147 4.47 -0.54 -7.20
C LEU A 147 4.00 0.32 -8.37
N VAL A 148 4.80 0.34 -9.42
CA VAL A 148 4.35 0.92 -10.66
C VAL A 148 3.36 -0.04 -11.31
N ALA A 149 2.25 0.49 -11.83
CA ALA A 149 1.28 -0.34 -12.52
C ALA A 149 1.90 -0.90 -13.79
N HIS A 150 1.53 -2.14 -14.11
CA HIS A 150 1.96 -2.73 -15.37
C HIS A 150 1.43 -1.90 -16.52
N ASP A 151 2.34 -1.54 -17.41
CA ASP A 151 2.00 -0.77 -18.58
C ASP A 151 1.52 -1.72 -19.66
N ARG A 152 0.21 -1.76 -19.86
CA ARG A 152 -0.38 -2.60 -20.88
C ARG A 152 -0.79 -1.75 -22.06
N GLY A 153 0.19 -1.35 -22.82
CA GLY A 153 -0.14 -0.61 -24.04
C GLY A 153 -0.35 0.87 -23.84
N GLY A 154 0.36 1.41 -22.91
CA GLY A 154 0.46 2.84 -22.82
C GLY A 154 -0.36 3.43 -21.69
N PRO A 155 -0.30 4.74 -21.59
CA PRO A 155 -0.96 5.46 -20.52
C PRO A 155 -2.44 5.36 -20.62
#